data_665a242164a39b24b64480e23c4a51cb
#
_entry.id   665a242164a39b24b64480e23c4a51cb
#
_cell.length_a   1.000
_cell.length_b   1.000
_cell.length_c   1.000
_cell.angle_alpha   90.00
_cell.angle_beta   90.00
_cell.angle_gamma   90.00
#
_symmetry.space_group_name_H-M   'P 1'
#
loop_
_entity.id
_entity.type
_entity.pdbx_description
1 polymer ?
#
loop_
_entity_poly.entity_id
_entity_poly.type
_entity_poly.pdbx_seq_one_letter_code
_entity_poly.pdbx_strand_id
1 'polypeptide(L)'
;MKHRPVLDFLRKNQNLSALFICSAALYLNIILFKLVNYLELPLYLDTVGTIIIASIGGFLPGVAVGFFTNIIKSFDDPASLYYGVLNVIIAVIATIIANHNFKRKWHKIVVSILSYSLIGGGVGALIPWFMEGISFDSEQLGTILYNSGLNNLFFAHFFASIIMDLPDKIITVYLVETTIHFLPESFYKYASFCMWLQKPFHNEELKTKDQTKVRVISVRMKTLLALIFAFSIVALAGTNISLYIYHKSIMNDHKKLAMGTASLAAKIIDGDKIEEYLATNGTTDDYKQTKKVLKDILTSSPEISNLHIHKVFFKGFQVVFDVETNLSVAEKIGTLIPFDKGFAPFIPKLLSGMEIEPIISNDDSGNLLTAVKPIFNSEGECVCYAVADVNIKKLQADERSFLVEVIAVFLGFFLLMCTFSVWLSDYNLVYPIKAITTHVDKILTAHLLLK
;
A
#
# COMPACT_ATOMS: atom_id res chain seq x y z
N MET A 1 28.78 25.63 -36.70
CA MET A 1 28.55 25.04 -35.35
C MET A 1 27.51 25.91 -34.65
N LYS A 2 26.24 25.45 -34.55
CA LYS A 2 25.19 26.21 -33.83
C LYS A 2 25.46 26.09 -32.33
N HIS A 3 25.76 27.22 -31.68
CA HIS A 3 25.77 27.31 -30.21
C HIS A 3 24.47 26.73 -29.65
N ARG A 4 24.57 25.72 -28.80
CA ARG A 4 23.46 25.16 -28.03
C ARG A 4 23.58 25.62 -26.57
N PRO A 5 23.09 26.83 -26.25
CA PRO A 5 23.32 27.49 -24.94
C PRO A 5 22.80 26.66 -23.76
N VAL A 6 21.75 25.84 -23.98
CA VAL A 6 21.18 24.95 -22.96
C VAL A 6 22.16 23.82 -22.59
N LEU A 7 22.88 23.24 -23.58
CA LEU A 7 23.85 22.17 -23.33
C LEU A 7 25.08 22.69 -22.60
N ASP A 8 25.54 23.92 -22.91
CA ASP A 8 26.65 24.53 -22.22
C ASP A 8 26.32 24.95 -20.80
N PHE A 9 25.08 25.40 -20.55
CA PHE A 9 24.55 25.69 -19.21
C PHE A 9 24.43 24.41 -18.34
N LEU A 10 23.89 23.34 -18.89
CA LEU A 10 23.79 22.05 -18.23
C LEU A 10 25.16 21.44 -17.91
N ARG A 11 26.15 21.63 -18.81
CA ARG A 11 27.52 21.17 -18.63
C ARG A 11 28.27 21.91 -17.50
N LYS A 12 27.89 23.15 -17.23
CA LYS A 12 28.43 23.96 -16.14
C LYS A 12 27.87 23.62 -14.77
N ASN A 13 26.61 23.12 -14.72
CA ASN A 13 25.89 22.79 -13.47
C ASN A 13 25.51 21.31 -13.43
N GLN A 14 26.45 20.44 -13.10
CA GLN A 14 26.28 18.97 -13.11
C GLN A 14 25.09 18.46 -12.26
N ASN A 15 24.89 19.04 -11.08
CA ASN A 15 23.80 18.66 -10.20
C ASN A 15 22.41 19.02 -10.78
N LEU A 16 22.32 20.17 -11.46
CA LEU A 16 21.09 20.62 -12.09
C LEU A 16 20.72 19.74 -13.30
N SER A 17 21.72 19.27 -14.04
CA SER A 17 21.49 18.36 -15.17
C SER A 17 21.07 16.98 -14.72
N ALA A 18 21.63 16.45 -13.63
CA ALA A 18 21.19 15.19 -13.05
C ALA A 18 19.71 15.26 -12.61
N LEU A 19 19.34 16.34 -11.92
CA LEU A 19 17.97 16.60 -11.52
C LEU A 19 17.03 16.69 -12.74
N PHE A 20 17.41 17.40 -13.78
CA PHE A 20 16.63 17.56 -15.00
C PHE A 20 16.41 16.21 -15.71
N ILE A 21 17.46 15.38 -15.82
CA ILE A 21 17.38 14.07 -16.46
C ILE A 21 16.49 13.13 -15.65
N CYS A 22 16.60 13.12 -14.33
CA CYS A 22 15.74 12.33 -13.45
C CYS A 22 14.27 12.79 -13.54
N SER A 23 14.02 14.10 -13.57
CA SER A 23 12.67 14.65 -13.73
C SER A 23 12.07 14.29 -15.09
N ALA A 24 12.86 14.31 -16.17
CA ALA A 24 12.39 13.92 -17.50
C ALA A 24 12.02 12.42 -17.55
N ALA A 25 12.79 11.56 -16.90
CA ALA A 25 12.50 10.12 -16.84
C ALA A 25 11.26 9.83 -15.97
N LEU A 26 11.10 10.55 -14.87
CA LEU A 26 9.91 10.47 -14.03
C LEU A 26 8.65 10.90 -14.83
N TYR A 27 8.76 12.00 -15.56
CA TYR A 27 7.68 12.49 -16.41
C TYR A 27 7.33 11.50 -17.54
N LEU A 28 8.35 10.83 -18.11
CA LEU A 28 8.17 9.75 -19.09
C LEU A 28 7.33 8.60 -18.51
N ASN A 29 7.65 8.15 -17.30
CA ASN A 29 6.86 7.11 -16.61
C ASN A 29 5.38 7.51 -16.48
N ILE A 30 5.12 8.74 -16.04
CA ILE A 30 3.76 9.24 -15.85
C ILE A 30 3.00 9.35 -17.18
N ILE A 31 3.66 9.84 -18.24
CA ILE A 31 3.05 9.93 -19.57
C ILE A 31 2.68 8.53 -20.08
N LEU A 32 3.60 7.57 -20.01
CA LEU A 32 3.37 6.22 -20.48
C LEU A 32 2.24 5.55 -19.70
N PHE A 33 2.22 5.70 -18.39
CA PHE A 33 1.13 5.21 -17.53
C PHE A 33 -0.23 5.82 -17.93
N LYS A 34 -0.31 7.16 -18.07
CA LYS A 34 -1.54 7.83 -18.48
C LYS A 34 -1.99 7.45 -19.90
N LEU A 35 -1.03 7.25 -20.81
CA LEU A 35 -1.32 6.82 -22.18
C LEU A 35 -1.93 5.40 -22.21
N VAL A 36 -1.34 4.46 -21.45
CA VAL A 36 -1.83 3.09 -21.36
C VAL A 36 -3.23 3.05 -20.76
N ASN A 37 -3.48 3.80 -19.69
CA ASN A 37 -4.81 3.91 -19.08
C ASN A 37 -5.83 4.54 -20.04
N TYR A 38 -5.45 5.57 -20.80
CA TYR A 38 -6.32 6.18 -21.79
C TYR A 38 -6.69 5.23 -22.95
N LEU A 39 -5.76 4.33 -23.30
CA LEU A 39 -5.98 3.31 -24.35
C LEU A 39 -6.63 2.02 -23.80
N GLU A 40 -6.95 1.98 -22.51
CA GLU A 40 -7.52 0.81 -21.81
C GLU A 40 -6.71 -0.49 -22.05
N LEU A 41 -5.37 -0.36 -22.16
CA LEU A 41 -4.50 -1.52 -22.36
C LEU A 41 -4.17 -2.17 -20.99
N PRO A 42 -4.11 -3.50 -20.92
CA PRO A 42 -3.71 -4.22 -19.69
C PRO A 42 -2.19 -4.18 -19.49
N LEU A 43 -1.63 -2.99 -19.42
CA LEU A 43 -0.19 -2.71 -19.27
C LEU A 43 0.00 -1.59 -18.24
N TYR A 44 1.22 -1.44 -17.72
CA TYR A 44 1.55 -0.36 -16.78
C TYR A 44 2.56 0.63 -17.38
N LEU A 45 3.65 0.16 -18.01
CA LEU A 45 4.74 0.93 -18.63
C LEU A 45 5.31 2.08 -17.78
N ASP A 46 5.08 2.04 -16.47
CA ASP A 46 5.46 3.08 -15.50
C ASP A 46 6.89 2.93 -14.96
N THR A 47 7.62 1.93 -15.46
CA THR A 47 9.00 1.61 -15.05
C THR A 47 10.05 1.91 -16.12
N VAL A 48 9.64 2.32 -17.32
CA VAL A 48 10.54 2.56 -18.47
C VAL A 48 11.61 3.61 -18.13
N GLY A 49 11.21 4.79 -17.66
CA GLY A 49 12.14 5.85 -17.26
C GLY A 49 13.00 5.44 -16.06
N THR A 50 12.43 4.71 -15.11
CA THR A 50 13.16 4.16 -13.96
C THR A 50 14.29 3.25 -14.41
N ILE A 51 14.03 2.30 -15.30
CA ILE A 51 15.04 1.35 -15.81
C ILE A 51 16.10 2.05 -16.66
N ILE A 52 15.72 3.03 -17.50
CA ILE A 52 16.66 3.84 -18.27
C ILE A 52 17.64 4.53 -17.33
N ILE A 53 17.14 5.25 -16.33
CA ILE A 53 17.97 6.00 -15.39
C ILE A 53 18.82 5.08 -14.52
N ALA A 54 18.25 3.97 -14.03
CA ALA A 54 18.98 2.96 -13.28
C ALA A 54 20.14 2.35 -14.09
N SER A 55 19.92 2.13 -15.38
CA SER A 55 20.92 1.55 -16.27
C SER A 55 22.07 2.54 -16.62
N ILE A 56 21.79 3.83 -16.67
CA ILE A 56 22.78 4.87 -17.03
C ILE A 56 23.40 5.49 -15.79
N GLY A 57 22.59 5.83 -14.80
CA GLY A 57 22.93 6.61 -13.61
C GLY A 57 23.22 5.80 -12.35
N GLY A 58 22.86 4.52 -12.32
CA GLY A 58 23.09 3.64 -11.18
C GLY A 58 21.97 3.67 -10.13
N PHE A 59 22.28 3.15 -8.94
CA PHE A 59 21.29 2.87 -7.89
C PHE A 59 20.50 4.11 -7.44
N LEU A 60 21.18 5.16 -6.97
CA LEU A 60 20.51 6.30 -6.34
C LEU A 60 19.53 7.01 -7.27
N PRO A 61 19.92 7.46 -8.49
CA PRO A 61 18.98 8.13 -9.38
C PRO A 61 17.86 7.20 -9.87
N GLY A 62 18.16 5.91 -10.15
CA GLY A 62 17.15 4.94 -10.52
C GLY A 62 16.10 4.73 -9.43
N VAL A 63 16.54 4.50 -8.19
CA VAL A 63 15.66 4.34 -7.03
C VAL A 63 14.85 5.61 -6.76
N ALA A 64 15.48 6.79 -6.86
CA ALA A 64 14.77 8.05 -6.69
C ALA A 64 13.64 8.22 -7.72
N VAL A 65 13.92 7.98 -9.02
CA VAL A 65 12.90 8.06 -10.06
C VAL A 65 11.78 7.06 -9.81
N GLY A 66 12.10 5.79 -9.50
CA GLY A 66 11.12 4.76 -9.22
C GLY A 66 10.21 5.11 -8.03
N PHE A 67 10.79 5.56 -6.94
CA PHE A 67 10.06 5.95 -5.73
C PHE A 67 9.13 7.15 -5.97
N PHE A 68 9.67 8.24 -6.51
CA PHE A 68 8.89 9.45 -6.75
C PHE A 68 7.84 9.29 -7.86
N THR A 69 8.04 8.39 -8.83
CA THR A 69 7.00 8.05 -9.83
C THR A 69 5.72 7.58 -9.14
N ASN A 70 5.84 6.67 -8.18
CA ASN A 70 4.66 6.13 -7.49
C ASN A 70 4.04 7.12 -6.50
N ILE A 71 4.84 7.98 -5.85
CA ILE A 71 4.31 9.07 -5.03
C ILE A 71 3.45 10.02 -5.88
N ILE A 72 3.92 10.39 -7.08
CA ILE A 72 3.13 11.30 -7.93
C ILE A 72 1.90 10.59 -8.50
N LYS A 73 2.00 9.32 -8.88
CA LYS A 73 0.85 8.53 -9.33
C LYS A 73 -0.22 8.38 -8.24
N SER A 74 0.17 8.34 -6.98
CA SER A 74 -0.77 8.17 -5.86
C SER A 74 -1.73 9.34 -5.67
N PHE A 75 -1.47 10.50 -6.25
CA PHE A 75 -2.44 11.60 -6.29
C PHE A 75 -3.65 11.29 -7.20
N ASP A 76 -3.45 10.48 -8.25
CA ASP A 76 -4.52 10.04 -9.16
C ASP A 76 -5.09 8.68 -8.73
N ASP A 77 -4.21 7.77 -8.23
CA ASP A 77 -4.54 6.41 -7.79
C ASP A 77 -3.77 6.06 -6.50
N PRO A 78 -4.42 6.11 -5.32
CA PRO A 78 -3.79 5.80 -4.04
C PRO A 78 -3.13 4.42 -3.98
N ALA A 79 -3.65 3.43 -4.73
CA ALA A 79 -3.07 2.08 -4.78
C ALA A 79 -1.63 2.09 -5.33
N SER A 80 -1.25 3.09 -6.11
CA SER A 80 0.13 3.25 -6.61
C SER A 80 1.18 3.37 -5.50
N LEU A 81 0.81 3.78 -4.27
CA LEU A 81 1.76 3.85 -3.15
C LEU A 81 2.33 2.49 -2.77
N TYR A 82 1.50 1.45 -2.76
CA TYR A 82 1.96 0.10 -2.39
C TYR A 82 2.98 -0.45 -3.38
N TYR A 83 2.76 -0.15 -4.67
CA TYR A 83 3.62 -0.62 -5.75
C TYR A 83 4.92 0.19 -5.88
N GLY A 84 5.08 1.27 -5.11
CA GLY A 84 6.30 2.08 -5.10
C GLY A 84 7.55 1.30 -4.73
N VAL A 85 7.43 0.33 -3.82
CA VAL A 85 8.53 -0.55 -3.44
C VAL A 85 8.99 -1.46 -4.58
N LEU A 86 8.06 -1.92 -5.44
CA LEU A 86 8.39 -2.75 -6.60
C LEU A 86 9.22 -1.96 -7.62
N ASN A 87 8.84 -0.71 -7.89
CA ASN A 87 9.59 0.19 -8.77
C ASN A 87 11.02 0.43 -8.27
N VAL A 88 11.19 0.56 -6.95
CA VAL A 88 12.50 0.68 -6.31
C VAL A 88 13.33 -0.59 -6.49
N ILE A 89 12.74 -1.77 -6.25
CA ILE A 89 13.41 -3.07 -6.45
C ILE A 89 13.80 -3.26 -7.93
N ILE A 90 12.91 -2.92 -8.86
CA ILE A 90 13.20 -2.95 -10.30
C ILE A 90 14.39 -2.05 -10.64
N ALA A 91 14.48 -0.83 -10.07
CA ALA A 91 15.62 0.06 -10.26
C ALA A 91 16.94 -0.55 -9.77
N VAL A 92 16.91 -1.20 -8.60
CA VAL A 92 18.10 -1.89 -8.04
C VAL A 92 18.55 -3.01 -8.99
N ILE A 93 17.63 -3.86 -9.43
CA ILE A 93 17.94 -4.98 -10.34
C ILE A 93 18.38 -4.47 -11.71
N ALA A 94 17.75 -3.41 -12.25
CA ALA A 94 18.16 -2.79 -13.50
C ALA A 94 19.62 -2.30 -13.44
N THR A 95 20.01 -1.68 -12.32
CA THR A 95 21.40 -1.26 -12.10
C THR A 95 22.35 -2.47 -12.04
N ILE A 96 21.98 -3.54 -11.35
CA ILE A 96 22.79 -4.77 -11.27
C ILE A 96 22.97 -5.38 -12.67
N ILE A 97 21.87 -5.52 -13.43
CA ILE A 97 21.89 -6.07 -14.79
C ILE A 97 22.74 -5.18 -15.72
N ALA A 98 22.60 -3.86 -15.65
CA ALA A 98 23.38 -2.92 -16.47
C ALA A 98 24.88 -2.99 -16.20
N ASN A 99 25.30 -3.25 -14.96
CA ASN A 99 26.69 -3.38 -14.55
C ASN A 99 27.28 -4.79 -14.78
N HIS A 100 26.43 -5.77 -15.08
CA HIS A 100 26.90 -7.13 -15.35
C HIS A 100 27.33 -7.31 -16.80
N ASN A 101 28.51 -7.95 -17.01
CA ASN A 101 29.04 -8.23 -18.34
C ASN A 101 28.38 -9.49 -18.94
N PHE A 102 27.31 -9.34 -19.69
CA PHE A 102 26.69 -10.43 -20.42
C PHE A 102 27.47 -10.76 -21.70
N LYS A 103 27.75 -12.03 -21.93
CA LYS A 103 28.44 -12.49 -23.14
C LYS A 103 27.65 -12.22 -24.43
N ARG A 104 26.31 -12.22 -24.35
CA ARG A 104 25.40 -12.00 -25.49
C ARG A 104 24.27 -11.07 -25.09
N LYS A 105 23.90 -10.12 -25.97
CA LYS A 105 22.82 -9.15 -25.74
C LYS A 105 21.46 -9.81 -25.41
N TRP A 106 21.12 -10.90 -26.11
CA TRP A 106 19.85 -11.56 -25.88
C TRP A 106 19.72 -12.18 -24.47
N HIS A 107 20.83 -12.65 -23.86
CA HIS A 107 20.82 -13.12 -22.47
C HIS A 107 20.45 -11.97 -21.51
N LYS A 108 21.00 -10.78 -21.74
CA LYS A 108 20.64 -9.59 -20.97
C LYS A 108 19.14 -9.29 -21.07
N ILE A 109 18.59 -9.30 -22.29
CA ILE A 109 17.17 -9.04 -22.54
C ILE A 109 16.28 -10.05 -21.81
N VAL A 110 16.56 -11.35 -21.96
CA VAL A 110 15.78 -12.41 -21.32
C VAL A 110 15.85 -12.31 -19.79
N VAL A 111 17.05 -12.14 -19.24
CA VAL A 111 17.23 -11.99 -17.79
C VAL A 111 16.49 -10.74 -17.28
N SER A 112 16.51 -9.63 -18.02
CA SER A 112 15.77 -8.40 -17.66
C SER A 112 14.27 -8.65 -17.62
N ILE A 113 13.70 -9.24 -18.68
CA ILE A 113 12.26 -9.52 -18.77
C ILE A 113 11.83 -10.42 -17.60
N LEU A 114 12.52 -11.55 -17.41
CA LEU A 114 12.17 -12.50 -16.36
C LEU A 114 12.31 -11.91 -14.95
N SER A 115 13.37 -11.15 -14.68
CA SER A 115 13.59 -10.54 -13.38
C SER A 115 12.54 -9.46 -13.07
N TYR A 116 12.21 -8.64 -14.05
CA TYR A 116 11.22 -7.58 -13.85
C TYR A 116 9.81 -8.14 -13.73
N SER A 117 9.46 -9.18 -14.52
CA SER A 117 8.17 -9.87 -14.37
C SER A 117 8.04 -10.60 -13.04
N LEU A 118 9.12 -11.20 -12.56
CA LEU A 118 9.12 -11.85 -11.24
C LEU A 118 8.83 -10.84 -10.12
N ILE A 119 9.34 -9.62 -10.25
CA ILE A 119 9.11 -8.57 -9.26
C ILE A 119 7.73 -7.94 -9.47
N GLY A 120 7.41 -7.47 -10.68
CA GLY A 120 6.14 -6.80 -10.98
C GLY A 120 4.96 -7.73 -10.76
N GLY A 121 4.94 -8.88 -11.42
CA GLY A 121 3.89 -9.86 -11.30
C GLY A 121 3.98 -10.69 -10.02
N GLY A 122 5.14 -11.32 -9.75
CA GLY A 122 5.28 -12.24 -8.61
C GLY A 122 5.21 -11.54 -7.26
N VAL A 123 6.14 -10.61 -6.99
CA VAL A 123 6.12 -9.87 -5.71
C VAL A 123 4.91 -8.94 -5.65
N GLY A 124 4.50 -8.36 -6.79
CA GLY A 124 3.30 -7.53 -6.89
C GLY A 124 2.02 -8.25 -6.50
N ALA A 125 1.88 -9.53 -6.82
CA ALA A 125 0.74 -10.36 -6.44
C ALA A 125 0.61 -10.58 -4.92
N LEU A 126 1.70 -10.44 -4.17
CA LEU A 126 1.68 -10.58 -2.71
C LEU A 126 0.95 -9.40 -2.03
N ILE A 127 0.98 -8.21 -2.63
CA ILE A 127 0.39 -7.01 -2.03
C ILE A 127 -1.13 -7.16 -1.86
N PRO A 128 -1.94 -7.39 -2.92
CA PRO A 128 -3.36 -7.64 -2.79
C PRO A 128 -3.68 -8.84 -1.90
N TRP A 129 -2.85 -9.89 -1.98
CA TRP A 129 -3.04 -11.07 -1.15
C TRP A 129 -2.93 -10.76 0.36
N PHE A 130 -1.98 -9.91 0.77
CA PHE A 130 -1.86 -9.47 2.16
C PHE A 130 -2.97 -8.50 2.57
N MET A 131 -3.51 -7.71 1.64
CA MET A 131 -4.57 -6.72 1.90
C MET A 131 -5.95 -7.38 2.03
N GLU A 132 -6.33 -8.13 1.02
CA GLU A 132 -7.72 -8.61 0.83
C GLU A 132 -7.85 -10.12 1.03
N GLY A 133 -6.72 -10.84 1.06
CA GLY A 133 -6.70 -12.30 0.99
C GLY A 133 -6.77 -12.79 -0.47
N ILE A 134 -6.80 -14.11 -0.65
CA ILE A 134 -6.92 -14.71 -1.99
C ILE A 134 -8.40 -14.74 -2.37
N SER A 135 -8.81 -13.84 -3.27
CA SER A 135 -10.11 -13.92 -3.94
C SER A 135 -9.92 -14.38 -5.38
N PHE A 136 -10.78 -15.29 -5.83
CA PHE A 136 -10.74 -15.80 -7.22
C PHE A 136 -11.47 -14.90 -8.23
N ASP A 137 -12.09 -13.82 -7.78
CA ASP A 137 -13.09 -13.11 -8.56
C ASP A 137 -12.59 -12.38 -9.81
N SER A 138 -11.29 -12.22 -9.99
CA SER A 138 -10.79 -11.39 -11.11
C SER A 138 -9.90 -12.10 -12.13
N GLU A 139 -9.32 -13.25 -11.84
CA GLU A 139 -8.33 -13.83 -12.75
C GLU A 139 -8.71 -15.22 -13.28
N GLN A 140 -9.34 -15.22 -14.45
CA GLN A 140 -9.62 -16.47 -15.18
C GLN A 140 -8.37 -17.36 -15.34
N LEU A 141 -7.18 -16.75 -15.48
CA LEU A 141 -5.92 -17.48 -15.65
C LEU A 141 -5.48 -18.19 -14.36
N GLY A 142 -5.67 -17.57 -13.19
CA GLY A 142 -5.42 -18.21 -11.89
C GLY A 142 -6.29 -19.43 -11.68
N THR A 143 -7.56 -19.33 -12.02
CA THR A 143 -8.52 -20.45 -11.96
C THR A 143 -8.14 -21.58 -12.93
N ILE A 144 -7.71 -21.24 -14.14
CA ILE A 144 -7.23 -22.22 -15.13
C ILE A 144 -6.00 -22.95 -14.60
N LEU A 145 -5.01 -22.25 -14.06
CA LEU A 145 -3.80 -22.86 -13.50
C LEU A 145 -4.10 -23.73 -12.29
N TYR A 146 -5.01 -23.30 -11.42
CA TYR A 146 -5.45 -24.10 -10.28
C TYR A 146 -6.06 -25.42 -10.73
N ASN A 147 -6.98 -25.37 -11.68
CA ASN A 147 -7.67 -26.55 -12.22
C ASN A 147 -6.77 -27.45 -13.09
N SER A 148 -5.67 -26.90 -13.64
CA SER A 148 -4.74 -27.67 -14.49
C SER A 148 -3.71 -28.50 -13.72
N GLY A 149 -3.77 -28.52 -12.37
CA GLY A 149 -2.93 -29.38 -11.54
C GLY A 149 -2.06 -28.67 -10.49
N LEU A 150 -2.06 -27.35 -10.48
CA LEU A 150 -1.38 -26.54 -9.45
C LEU A 150 -2.16 -26.45 -8.12
N ASN A 151 -2.93 -27.42 -7.73
CA ASN A 151 -3.82 -27.58 -6.56
C ASN A 151 -3.54 -26.71 -5.32
N ASN A 152 -2.84 -25.59 -5.47
CA ASN A 152 -2.51 -24.60 -4.46
C ASN A 152 -2.85 -23.21 -4.99
N LEU A 153 -3.78 -22.55 -4.30
CA LEU A 153 -4.33 -21.27 -4.62
C LEU A 153 -3.25 -20.18 -4.76
N PHE A 154 -2.34 -20.16 -3.80
CA PHE A 154 -1.24 -19.19 -3.76
C PHE A 154 -0.33 -19.31 -4.99
N PHE A 155 0.12 -20.52 -5.32
CA PHE A 155 0.99 -20.71 -6.48
C PHE A 155 0.27 -20.46 -7.80
N ALA A 156 -1.01 -20.82 -7.90
CA ALA A 156 -1.81 -20.55 -9.10
C ALA A 156 -1.92 -19.03 -9.35
N HIS A 157 -2.24 -18.25 -8.33
CA HIS A 157 -2.31 -16.79 -8.40
C HIS A 157 -0.93 -16.15 -8.69
N PHE A 158 0.11 -16.59 -7.99
CA PHE A 158 1.47 -16.09 -8.14
C PHE A 158 2.00 -16.29 -9.59
N PHE A 159 1.83 -17.48 -10.18
CA PHE A 159 2.26 -17.74 -11.54
C PHE A 159 1.37 -17.05 -12.58
N ALA A 160 0.06 -16.96 -12.34
CA ALA A 160 -0.85 -16.20 -13.20
C ALA A 160 -0.41 -14.75 -13.31
N SER A 161 -0.14 -14.11 -12.19
CA SER A 161 0.29 -12.71 -12.15
C SER A 161 1.64 -12.47 -12.86
N ILE A 162 2.60 -13.39 -12.73
CA ILE A 162 3.86 -13.32 -13.49
C ILE A 162 3.59 -13.40 -15.00
N ILE A 163 2.74 -14.33 -15.45
CA ILE A 163 2.40 -14.51 -16.86
C ILE A 163 1.68 -13.27 -17.40
N MET A 164 0.80 -12.67 -16.62
CA MET A 164 0.07 -11.46 -17.01
C MET A 164 0.98 -10.22 -17.07
N ASP A 165 2.01 -10.14 -16.25
CA ASP A 165 2.98 -9.02 -16.26
C ASP A 165 4.05 -9.16 -17.39
N LEU A 166 4.24 -10.36 -17.94
CA LEU A 166 5.22 -10.63 -19.01
C LEU A 166 5.08 -9.70 -20.23
N PRO A 167 3.89 -9.48 -20.82
CA PRO A 167 3.73 -8.56 -21.95
C PRO A 167 4.19 -7.14 -21.63
N ASP A 168 3.86 -6.63 -20.43
CA ASP A 168 4.30 -5.32 -19.96
C ASP A 168 5.83 -5.23 -19.93
N LYS A 169 6.50 -6.21 -19.37
CA LYS A 169 7.95 -6.21 -19.24
C LYS A 169 8.68 -6.45 -20.57
N ILE A 170 8.09 -7.20 -21.49
CA ILE A 170 8.63 -7.33 -22.85
C ILE A 170 8.64 -5.97 -23.55
N ILE A 171 7.50 -5.25 -23.52
CA ILE A 171 7.39 -3.92 -24.13
C ILE A 171 8.31 -2.92 -23.42
N THR A 172 8.32 -2.94 -22.09
CA THR A 172 9.20 -2.09 -21.27
C THR A 172 10.67 -2.28 -21.64
N VAL A 173 11.17 -3.51 -21.67
CA VAL A 173 12.57 -3.80 -21.99
C VAL A 173 12.90 -3.41 -23.44
N TYR A 174 11.98 -3.64 -24.38
CA TYR A 174 12.16 -3.21 -25.77
C TYR A 174 12.27 -1.69 -25.87
N LEU A 175 11.40 -0.93 -25.20
CA LEU A 175 11.46 0.53 -25.18
C LEU A 175 12.75 1.04 -24.54
N VAL A 176 13.18 0.42 -23.44
CA VAL A 176 14.44 0.76 -22.75
C VAL A 176 15.65 0.51 -23.62
N GLU A 177 15.81 -0.67 -24.19
CA GLU A 177 16.97 -1.02 -25.03
C GLU A 177 17.00 -0.16 -26.32
N THR A 178 15.83 0.11 -26.91
CA THR A 178 15.71 1.02 -28.05
C THR A 178 16.13 2.43 -27.68
N THR A 179 15.64 2.97 -26.56
CA THR A 179 16.00 4.32 -26.11
C THR A 179 17.50 4.42 -25.83
N ILE A 180 18.09 3.45 -25.13
CA ILE A 180 19.52 3.43 -24.83
C ILE A 180 20.35 3.33 -26.12
N HIS A 181 19.87 2.57 -27.11
CA HIS A 181 20.56 2.44 -28.41
C HIS A 181 20.61 3.74 -29.21
N PHE A 182 19.53 4.52 -29.19
CA PHE A 182 19.44 5.80 -29.89
C PHE A 182 20.10 6.97 -29.14
N LEU A 183 20.45 6.80 -27.86
CA LEU A 183 21.14 7.81 -27.10
C LEU A 183 22.56 8.02 -27.64
N PRO A 184 22.96 9.27 -27.98
CA PRO A 184 24.32 9.55 -28.43
C PRO A 184 25.37 9.20 -27.37
N GLU A 185 26.54 8.68 -27.78
CA GLU A 185 27.62 8.36 -26.84
C GLU A 185 28.02 9.57 -25.96
N SER A 186 27.94 10.77 -26.50
CA SER A 186 28.18 12.00 -25.76
C SER A 186 27.19 12.23 -24.64
N PHE A 187 25.91 11.86 -24.84
CA PHE A 187 24.87 11.96 -23.82
C PHE A 187 25.07 10.87 -22.74
N TYR A 188 25.39 9.65 -23.15
CA TYR A 188 25.66 8.55 -22.21
C TYR A 188 26.85 8.87 -21.30
N LYS A 189 27.97 9.36 -21.85
CA LYS A 189 29.14 9.82 -21.08
C LYS A 189 28.80 10.99 -20.15
N TYR A 190 27.98 11.92 -20.63
CA TYR A 190 27.55 13.08 -19.87
C TYR A 190 26.58 12.70 -18.76
N ALA A 191 25.57 11.90 -19.06
CA ALA A 191 24.60 11.41 -18.08
C ALA A 191 25.27 10.57 -16.98
N SER A 192 26.18 9.66 -17.32
CA SER A 192 26.92 8.85 -16.34
C SER A 192 27.83 9.69 -15.44
N PHE A 193 28.41 10.77 -15.97
CA PHE A 193 29.21 11.70 -15.19
C PHE A 193 28.38 12.63 -14.31
N CYS A 194 27.27 13.14 -14.83
CA CYS A 194 26.32 13.96 -14.07
C CYS A 194 25.59 13.19 -12.97
N MET A 195 25.47 11.88 -13.08
CA MET A 195 24.77 11.02 -12.14
C MET A 195 25.64 10.49 -10.99
N TRP A 196 26.69 11.26 -10.61
CA TRP A 196 27.51 10.95 -9.43
C TRP A 196 28.24 9.60 -9.47
N LEU A 197 28.47 9.04 -10.66
CA LEU A 197 29.23 7.82 -10.82
C LEU A 197 30.72 8.17 -10.92
N GLN A 198 31.41 8.18 -9.79
CA GLN A 198 32.86 8.00 -9.82
C GLN A 198 33.14 6.53 -10.19
N LYS A 199 33.85 6.31 -11.30
CA LYS A 199 34.28 4.96 -11.66
C LYS A 199 35.17 4.41 -10.56
N PRO A 200 34.86 3.24 -9.98
CA PRO A 200 35.79 2.60 -9.05
C PRO A 200 37.11 2.35 -9.78
N PHE A 201 38.24 2.56 -9.10
CA PHE A 201 39.54 2.14 -9.60
C PHE A 201 39.46 0.66 -10.01
N HIS A 202 40.10 0.29 -11.11
CA HIS A 202 40.10 -1.08 -11.63
C HIS A 202 40.55 -2.06 -10.53
N ASN A 203 39.80 -3.10 -10.32
CA ASN A 203 40.08 -4.10 -9.27
C ASN A 203 41.44 -4.81 -9.40
N GLU A 204 42.10 -4.71 -10.55
CA GLU A 204 43.42 -5.29 -10.74
C GLU A 204 44.55 -4.54 -10.00
N GLU A 205 44.36 -3.23 -9.71
CA GLU A 205 45.32 -2.44 -8.95
C GLU A 205 45.23 -2.63 -7.45
N LEU A 206 44.19 -3.32 -6.95
CA LEU A 206 43.91 -3.50 -5.52
C LEU A 206 44.29 -4.88 -4.97
N LYS A 207 44.92 -5.73 -5.75
CA LYS A 207 45.47 -7.02 -5.28
C LYS A 207 46.79 -6.86 -4.53
N THR A 208 46.86 -5.94 -3.59
CA THR A 208 47.90 -5.97 -2.58
C THR A 208 47.53 -7.05 -1.56
N LYS A 209 48.48 -7.95 -1.32
CA LYS A 209 48.42 -9.09 -0.41
C LYS A 209 47.79 -8.71 0.93
N ASP A 210 46.58 -9.19 1.16
CA ASP A 210 45.90 -9.13 2.43
C ASP A 210 46.54 -10.14 3.40
N GLN A 211 47.54 -9.70 4.15
CA GLN A 211 48.22 -10.54 5.14
C GLN A 211 47.68 -10.43 6.56
N THR A 212 46.60 -9.64 6.76
CA THR A 212 46.00 -9.53 8.10
C THR A 212 44.57 -10.06 8.10
N LYS A 213 44.38 -11.28 8.66
CA LYS A 213 43.09 -11.95 8.86
C LYS A 213 42.20 -11.29 9.94
N VAL A 214 42.23 -9.97 10.07
CA VAL A 214 41.27 -9.29 10.94
C VAL A 214 40.06 -8.91 10.07
N ARG A 215 38.92 -9.56 10.29
CA ARG A 215 37.63 -9.18 9.71
C ARG A 215 37.21 -7.80 10.22
N VAL A 216 37.74 -6.76 9.66
CA VAL A 216 37.35 -5.39 9.96
C VAL A 216 36.09 -5.11 9.12
N ILE A 217 34.95 -4.89 9.82
CA ILE A 217 33.73 -4.42 9.13
C ILE A 217 34.04 -3.08 8.47
N SER A 218 33.81 -2.98 7.17
CA SER A 218 34.09 -1.75 6.42
C SER A 218 33.27 -0.57 6.95
N VAL A 219 33.78 0.65 6.84
CA VAL A 219 33.07 1.88 7.24
C VAL A 219 31.68 1.95 6.57
N ARG A 220 31.61 1.59 5.28
CA ARG A 220 30.36 1.47 4.52
C ARG A 220 29.36 0.55 5.20
N MET A 221 29.79 -0.62 5.67
CA MET A 221 28.89 -1.58 6.35
C MET A 221 28.44 -1.06 7.71
N LYS A 222 29.34 -0.39 8.46
CA LYS A 222 28.99 0.22 9.75
C LYS A 222 27.95 1.33 9.59
N THR A 223 28.10 2.21 8.61
CA THR A 223 27.16 3.29 8.34
C THR A 223 25.80 2.74 7.87
N LEU A 224 25.80 1.70 7.02
CA LEU A 224 24.59 1.01 6.58
C LEU A 224 23.86 0.37 7.76
N LEU A 225 24.56 -0.38 8.62
CA LEU A 225 23.96 -1.02 9.81
C LEU A 225 23.37 0.01 10.78
N ALA A 226 24.08 1.11 11.02
CA ALA A 226 23.57 2.19 11.87
C ALA A 226 22.30 2.82 11.28
N LEU A 227 22.27 3.05 9.95
CA LEU A 227 21.09 3.57 9.24
C LEU A 227 19.92 2.57 9.32
N ILE A 228 20.15 1.28 9.06
CA ILE A 228 19.14 0.23 9.17
C ILE A 228 18.53 0.24 10.57
N PHE A 229 19.36 0.27 11.61
CA PHE A 229 18.90 0.26 13.00
C PHE A 229 18.06 1.51 13.33
N ALA A 230 18.58 2.69 13.01
CA ALA A 230 17.88 3.96 13.25
C ALA A 230 16.54 4.02 12.49
N PHE A 231 16.53 3.62 11.21
CA PHE A 231 15.32 3.63 10.40
C PHE A 231 14.29 2.60 10.87
N SER A 232 14.74 1.41 11.30
CA SER A 232 13.84 0.39 11.86
C SER A 232 13.09 0.89 13.09
N ILE A 233 13.76 1.65 13.97
CA ILE A 233 13.12 2.25 15.14
C ILE A 233 12.05 3.28 14.70
N VAL A 234 12.41 4.16 13.76
CA VAL A 234 11.49 5.18 13.25
C VAL A 234 10.29 4.54 12.54
N ALA A 235 10.53 3.51 11.71
CA ALA A 235 9.47 2.81 11.01
C ALA A 235 8.53 2.09 11.99
N LEU A 236 9.06 1.38 12.98
CA LEU A 236 8.25 0.71 14.00
C LEU A 236 7.42 1.71 14.81
N ALA A 237 8.03 2.79 15.29
CA ALA A 237 7.31 3.83 16.03
C ALA A 237 6.27 4.54 15.17
N GLY A 238 6.63 4.92 13.95
CA GLY A 238 5.74 5.59 13.00
C GLY A 238 4.54 4.72 12.62
N THR A 239 4.78 3.44 12.31
CA THR A 239 3.70 2.49 11.99
C THR A 239 2.74 2.31 13.16
N ASN A 240 3.24 2.12 14.38
CA ASN A 240 2.40 1.96 15.56
C ASN A 240 1.57 3.22 15.85
N ILE A 241 2.17 4.40 15.75
CA ILE A 241 1.46 5.68 15.95
C ILE A 241 0.39 5.86 14.87
N SER A 242 0.72 5.60 13.60
CA SER A 242 -0.22 5.72 12.49
C SER A 242 -1.41 4.78 12.64
N LEU A 243 -1.16 3.51 12.99
CA LEU A 243 -2.21 2.53 13.26
C LEU A 243 -3.11 2.96 14.42
N TYR A 244 -2.52 3.45 15.51
CA TYR A 244 -3.31 3.92 16.66
C TYR A 244 -4.23 5.10 16.28
N ILE A 245 -3.70 6.07 15.53
CA ILE A 245 -4.48 7.24 15.09
C ILE A 245 -5.58 6.80 14.12
N TYR A 246 -5.25 5.93 13.16
CA TYR A 246 -6.19 5.40 12.17
C TYR A 246 -7.32 4.62 12.83
N HIS A 247 -7.00 3.65 13.71
CA HIS A 247 -7.98 2.88 14.49
C HIS A 247 -8.91 3.79 15.29
N LYS A 248 -8.36 4.77 16.01
CA LYS A 248 -9.13 5.72 16.80
C LYS A 248 -10.05 6.57 15.92
N SER A 249 -9.57 7.04 14.77
CA SER A 249 -10.35 7.85 13.83
C SER A 249 -11.53 7.05 13.26
N ILE A 250 -11.25 5.89 12.68
CA ILE A 250 -12.27 5.01 12.08
C ILE A 250 -13.32 4.59 13.12
N MET A 251 -12.88 4.15 14.29
CA MET A 251 -13.80 3.75 15.36
C MET A 251 -14.72 4.90 15.76
N ASN A 252 -14.19 6.13 15.83
CA ASN A 252 -15.00 7.30 16.15
C ASN A 252 -15.99 7.65 15.04
N ASP A 253 -15.60 7.49 13.77
CA ASP A 253 -16.47 7.79 12.64
C ASP A 253 -17.60 6.76 12.52
N HIS A 254 -17.31 5.47 12.74
CA HIS A 254 -18.34 4.42 12.81
C HIS A 254 -19.29 4.61 14.01
N LYS A 255 -18.78 5.03 15.18
CA LYS A 255 -19.63 5.41 16.33
C LYS A 255 -20.60 6.52 15.96
N LYS A 256 -20.11 7.59 15.33
CA LYS A 256 -20.96 8.71 14.89
C LYS A 256 -21.98 8.28 13.86
N LEU A 257 -21.61 7.43 12.90
CA LEU A 257 -22.50 6.90 11.87
C LEU A 257 -23.63 6.05 12.52
N ALA A 258 -23.27 5.10 13.37
CA ALA A 258 -24.24 4.26 14.08
C ALA A 258 -25.20 5.08 14.94
N MET A 259 -24.66 6.06 15.71
CA MET A 259 -25.46 6.97 16.51
C MET A 259 -26.38 7.85 15.65
N GLY A 260 -25.88 8.37 14.54
CA GLY A 260 -26.66 9.18 13.60
C GLY A 260 -27.82 8.40 13.00
N THR A 261 -27.54 7.16 12.53
CA THR A 261 -28.56 6.28 11.95
C THR A 261 -29.59 5.84 12.99
N ALA A 262 -29.18 5.45 14.19
CA ALA A 262 -30.09 5.11 15.29
C ALA A 262 -30.94 6.34 15.67
N SER A 263 -30.37 7.55 15.72
CA SER A 263 -31.10 8.78 16.02
C SER A 263 -32.10 9.14 14.92
N LEU A 264 -31.75 8.92 13.64
CA LEU A 264 -32.67 9.11 12.52
C LEU A 264 -33.85 8.14 12.59
N ALA A 265 -33.57 6.86 12.81
CA ALA A 265 -34.60 5.84 12.98
C ALA A 265 -35.50 6.15 14.18
N ALA A 266 -34.94 6.58 15.32
CA ALA A 266 -35.70 6.92 16.51
C ALA A 266 -36.66 8.10 16.27
N LYS A 267 -36.34 9.06 15.40
CA LYS A 267 -37.21 10.19 15.07
C LYS A 267 -38.35 9.85 14.11
N ILE A 268 -38.23 8.77 13.36
CA ILE A 268 -39.25 8.34 12.38
C ILE A 268 -40.32 7.47 13.05
N ILE A 269 -39.97 6.77 14.12
CA ILE A 269 -40.88 5.88 14.84
C ILE A 269 -41.79 6.71 15.74
N ASP A 270 -43.10 6.50 15.59
CA ASP A 270 -44.13 7.00 16.48
C ASP A 270 -44.20 6.11 17.73
N GLY A 271 -43.74 6.63 18.88
CA GLY A 271 -43.73 5.87 20.14
C GLY A 271 -45.11 5.47 20.61
N ASP A 272 -46.14 6.25 20.30
CA ASP A 272 -47.51 5.95 20.74
C ASP A 272 -48.11 4.75 20.03
N LYS A 273 -47.59 4.34 18.88
CA LYS A 273 -48.07 3.22 18.07
C LYS A 273 -47.40 1.87 18.36
N ILE A 274 -46.39 1.86 19.20
CA ILE A 274 -45.57 0.65 19.45
C ILE A 274 -46.43 -0.53 19.96
N GLU A 275 -47.34 -0.27 20.89
CA GLU A 275 -48.24 -1.30 21.44
C GLU A 275 -49.23 -1.81 20.40
N GLU A 276 -49.74 -0.94 19.52
CA GLU A 276 -50.60 -1.31 18.39
C GLU A 276 -49.86 -2.25 17.41
N TYR A 277 -48.60 -1.90 17.08
CA TYR A 277 -47.80 -2.74 16.20
C TYR A 277 -47.55 -4.12 16.75
N LEU A 278 -47.27 -4.23 18.06
CA LEU A 278 -47.10 -5.51 18.74
C LEU A 278 -48.42 -6.31 18.83
N ALA A 279 -49.52 -5.66 19.14
CA ALA A 279 -50.85 -6.30 19.25
C ALA A 279 -51.37 -6.83 17.90
N THR A 280 -51.08 -6.12 16.83
CA THR A 280 -51.51 -6.50 15.46
C THR A 280 -50.51 -7.43 14.74
N ASN A 281 -49.42 -7.84 15.39
CA ASN A 281 -48.34 -8.59 14.77
C ASN A 281 -47.82 -7.95 13.47
N GLY A 282 -47.80 -6.59 13.39
CA GLY A 282 -47.27 -5.85 12.25
C GLY A 282 -48.06 -5.96 10.95
N THR A 283 -49.38 -6.23 11.03
CA THR A 283 -50.25 -6.39 9.85
C THR A 283 -50.76 -5.06 9.30
N THR A 284 -50.69 -3.98 10.07
CA THR A 284 -51.17 -2.63 9.68
C THR A 284 -50.39 -2.04 8.51
N ASP A 285 -51.07 -1.25 7.69
CA ASP A 285 -50.42 -0.61 6.55
C ASP A 285 -49.39 0.46 7.01
N ASP A 286 -49.63 1.11 8.13
CA ASP A 286 -48.70 2.05 8.75
C ASP A 286 -47.41 1.35 9.20
N TYR A 287 -47.51 0.14 9.80
CA TYR A 287 -46.33 -0.66 10.11
C TYR A 287 -45.49 -0.99 8.89
N LYS A 288 -46.17 -1.42 7.78
CA LYS A 288 -45.48 -1.78 6.53
C LYS A 288 -44.77 -0.56 5.91
N GLN A 289 -45.42 0.60 5.95
CA GLN A 289 -44.84 1.86 5.44
C GLN A 289 -43.63 2.28 6.29
N THR A 290 -43.73 2.24 7.60
CA THR A 290 -42.63 2.52 8.53
C THR A 290 -41.47 1.54 8.32
N LYS A 291 -41.75 0.25 8.20
CA LYS A 291 -40.70 -0.77 7.90
C LYS A 291 -40.02 -0.51 6.58
N LYS A 292 -40.72 -0.02 5.55
CA LYS A 292 -40.14 0.37 4.26
C LYS A 292 -39.18 1.56 4.42
N VAL A 293 -39.56 2.59 5.17
CA VAL A 293 -38.69 3.73 5.44
C VAL A 293 -37.42 3.33 6.17
N LEU A 294 -37.54 2.46 7.18
CA LEU A 294 -36.36 1.92 7.87
C LEU A 294 -35.45 1.13 6.91
N LYS A 295 -36.01 0.37 5.96
CA LYS A 295 -35.26 -0.32 4.92
C LYS A 295 -34.55 0.65 3.98
N ASP A 296 -35.19 1.75 3.61
CA ASP A 296 -34.59 2.79 2.77
C ASP A 296 -33.43 3.49 3.50
N ILE A 297 -33.52 3.72 4.80
CA ILE A 297 -32.40 4.23 5.63
C ILE A 297 -31.23 3.24 5.63
N LEU A 298 -31.51 1.96 5.88
CA LEU A 298 -30.47 0.91 5.91
C LEU A 298 -29.75 0.78 4.57
N THR A 299 -30.51 0.76 3.47
CA THR A 299 -29.92 0.68 2.12
C THR A 299 -29.13 1.92 1.73
N SER A 300 -29.47 3.09 2.29
CA SER A 300 -28.74 4.34 2.09
C SER A 300 -27.47 4.44 2.95
N SER A 301 -27.27 3.52 3.89
CA SER A 301 -26.15 3.49 4.83
C SER A 301 -25.40 2.15 4.74
N PRO A 302 -24.58 1.90 3.71
CA PRO A 302 -24.02 0.58 3.40
C PRO A 302 -23.05 0.05 4.47
N GLU A 303 -22.60 0.89 5.39
CA GLU A 303 -21.74 0.49 6.50
C GLU A 303 -22.54 0.00 7.71
N ILE A 304 -23.84 0.30 7.78
CA ILE A 304 -24.74 -0.22 8.79
C ILE A 304 -25.13 -1.65 8.39
N SER A 305 -24.84 -2.59 9.26
CA SER A 305 -25.13 -4.02 9.02
C SER A 305 -26.59 -4.33 9.33
N ASN A 306 -27.10 -3.82 10.48
CA ASN A 306 -28.46 -4.08 10.93
C ASN A 306 -29.08 -2.80 11.50
N LEU A 307 -30.39 -2.70 11.36
CA LEU A 307 -31.20 -1.62 11.95
C LEU A 307 -32.46 -2.24 12.55
N HIS A 308 -32.59 -2.15 13.87
CA HIS A 308 -33.65 -2.75 14.64
C HIS A 308 -34.38 -1.70 15.50
N ILE A 309 -35.67 -1.97 15.80
CA ILE A 309 -36.41 -1.26 16.84
C ILE A 309 -36.81 -2.30 17.89
N HIS A 310 -36.29 -2.12 19.09
CA HIS A 310 -36.46 -3.10 20.17
C HIS A 310 -37.10 -2.47 21.40
N LYS A 311 -38.07 -3.17 22.01
CA LYS A 311 -38.58 -2.87 23.35
C LYS A 311 -37.71 -3.61 24.35
N VAL A 312 -37.29 -2.93 25.41
CA VAL A 312 -36.37 -3.48 26.43
C VAL A 312 -37.17 -4.10 27.56
N PHE A 313 -36.87 -5.37 27.88
CA PHE A 313 -37.39 -6.07 29.02
C PHE A 313 -36.27 -6.60 29.90
N PHE A 314 -36.58 -7.00 31.12
CA PHE A 314 -35.57 -7.52 32.04
C PHE A 314 -34.82 -8.77 31.53
N LYS A 315 -35.45 -9.55 30.64
CA LYS A 315 -34.89 -10.80 30.07
C LYS A 315 -34.25 -10.64 28.69
N GLY A 316 -34.38 -9.48 28.06
CA GLY A 316 -33.88 -9.28 26.69
C GLY A 316 -34.59 -8.17 25.93
N PHE A 317 -34.39 -8.17 24.66
CA PHE A 317 -35.02 -7.28 23.69
C PHE A 317 -36.21 -7.94 23.03
N GLN A 318 -37.37 -7.29 23.01
CA GLN A 318 -38.49 -7.71 22.18
C GLN A 318 -38.45 -6.95 20.86
N VAL A 319 -38.48 -7.69 19.75
CA VAL A 319 -38.43 -7.13 18.41
C VAL A 319 -39.73 -6.41 18.07
N VAL A 320 -39.66 -5.14 17.71
CA VAL A 320 -40.75 -4.36 17.14
C VAL A 320 -40.60 -4.25 15.63
N PHE A 321 -39.46 -3.78 15.16
CA PHE A 321 -39.07 -3.80 13.76
C PHE A 321 -37.73 -4.48 13.63
N ASP A 322 -37.59 -5.33 12.64
CA ASP A 322 -36.36 -5.88 12.16
C ASP A 322 -36.32 -5.81 10.62
N VAL A 323 -35.26 -5.22 10.09
CA VAL A 323 -35.14 -5.01 8.67
C VAL A 323 -34.26 -6.09 8.07
N GLU A 324 -34.84 -6.89 7.18
CA GLU A 324 -34.13 -7.94 6.46
C GLU A 324 -32.95 -7.37 5.62
N THR A 325 -31.79 -8.00 5.73
CA THR A 325 -30.59 -7.69 4.99
C THR A 325 -30.17 -8.89 4.13
N ASN A 326 -29.20 -8.68 3.24
CA ASN A 326 -28.61 -9.80 2.46
C ASN A 326 -27.84 -10.80 3.34
N LEU A 327 -27.55 -10.44 4.59
CA LEU A 327 -26.71 -11.21 5.53
C LEU A 327 -27.52 -11.87 6.66
N SER A 328 -28.72 -11.38 6.96
CA SER A 328 -29.56 -11.87 8.05
C SER A 328 -31.03 -11.89 7.65
N VAL A 329 -31.72 -12.95 8.06
CA VAL A 329 -33.18 -13.05 7.95
C VAL A 329 -33.80 -12.26 9.11
N ALA A 330 -34.77 -11.39 8.81
CA ALA A 330 -35.43 -10.58 9.84
C ALA A 330 -36.16 -11.44 10.84
N GLU A 331 -35.98 -11.14 12.12
CA GLU A 331 -36.72 -11.75 13.21
C GLU A 331 -38.19 -11.31 13.19
N LYS A 332 -39.06 -12.20 13.65
CA LYS A 332 -40.51 -11.90 13.72
C LYS A 332 -40.79 -10.88 14.80
N ILE A 333 -41.75 -9.99 14.54
CA ILE A 333 -42.26 -9.05 15.55
C ILE A 333 -42.72 -9.81 16.79
N GLY A 334 -42.43 -9.27 17.97
CA GLY A 334 -42.76 -9.87 19.25
C GLY A 334 -41.79 -10.94 19.77
N THR A 335 -40.81 -11.40 18.94
CA THR A 335 -39.77 -12.34 19.38
C THR A 335 -38.93 -11.73 20.49
N LEU A 336 -38.61 -12.48 21.54
CA LEU A 336 -37.72 -12.03 22.61
C LEU A 336 -36.32 -12.57 22.38
N ILE A 337 -35.35 -11.66 22.21
CA ILE A 337 -33.96 -11.97 22.02
C ILE A 337 -33.21 -11.71 23.35
N PRO A 338 -32.46 -12.68 23.91
CA PRO A 338 -31.69 -12.46 25.12
C PRO A 338 -30.62 -11.41 24.95
N PHE A 339 -30.27 -10.69 26.02
CA PHE A 339 -29.12 -9.74 25.97
C PHE A 339 -27.81 -10.46 25.72
N ASP A 340 -27.04 -9.93 24.82
CA ASP A 340 -25.62 -10.27 24.71
C ASP A 340 -24.83 -9.80 25.95
N LYS A 341 -23.71 -10.48 26.23
CA LYS A 341 -22.85 -10.17 27.38
C LYS A 341 -22.39 -8.74 27.44
N GLY A 342 -22.18 -8.10 26.26
CA GLY A 342 -21.80 -6.70 26.15
C GLY A 342 -22.80 -5.72 26.73
N PHE A 343 -24.10 -6.08 26.75
CA PHE A 343 -25.17 -5.24 27.29
C PHE A 343 -25.29 -5.32 28.81
N ALA A 344 -24.77 -6.38 29.44
CA ALA A 344 -24.98 -6.65 30.87
C ALA A 344 -24.74 -5.42 31.81
N PRO A 345 -23.68 -4.60 31.65
CA PRO A 345 -23.45 -3.43 32.48
C PRO A 345 -24.47 -2.32 32.25
N PHE A 346 -25.15 -2.30 31.10
CA PHE A 346 -25.99 -1.19 30.64
C PHE A 346 -27.50 -1.51 30.80
N ILE A 347 -27.88 -2.74 31.16
CA ILE A 347 -29.27 -3.15 31.31
C ILE A 347 -30.03 -2.21 32.25
N PRO A 348 -29.55 -1.81 33.45
CA PRO A 348 -30.28 -0.90 34.32
C PRO A 348 -30.57 0.48 33.68
N LYS A 349 -29.62 1.00 32.88
CA LYS A 349 -29.79 2.26 32.14
C LYS A 349 -30.84 2.13 31.05
N LEU A 350 -30.80 1.04 30.30
CA LEU A 350 -31.77 0.76 29.23
C LEU A 350 -33.19 0.59 29.80
N LEU A 351 -33.35 -0.10 30.92
CA LEU A 351 -34.65 -0.23 31.60
C LEU A 351 -35.20 1.09 32.14
N SER A 352 -34.31 2.06 32.44
CA SER A 352 -34.70 3.41 32.89
C SER A 352 -34.91 4.42 31.75
N GLY A 353 -34.86 3.99 30.49
CA GLY A 353 -35.08 4.87 29.34
C GLY A 353 -33.88 5.76 29.00
N MET A 354 -32.70 5.48 29.56
CA MET A 354 -31.50 6.33 29.32
C MET A 354 -30.77 5.91 28.05
N GLU A 355 -30.17 6.91 27.41
CA GLU A 355 -29.23 6.68 26.33
C GLU A 355 -27.91 6.10 26.85
N ILE A 356 -27.31 5.20 26.10
CA ILE A 356 -25.98 4.63 26.38
C ILE A 356 -25.00 4.97 25.25
N GLU A 357 -23.70 5.03 25.59
CA GLU A 357 -22.66 5.15 24.56
C GLU A 357 -22.62 3.88 23.69
N PRO A 358 -22.19 4.00 22.41
CA PRO A 358 -22.05 2.84 21.55
C PRO A 358 -21.13 1.78 22.17
N ILE A 359 -21.59 0.56 22.18
CA ILE A 359 -20.91 -0.59 22.79
C ILE A 359 -20.46 -1.58 21.73
N ILE A 360 -19.46 -2.39 22.06
CA ILE A 360 -19.08 -3.54 21.24
C ILE A 360 -19.86 -4.73 21.80
N SER A 361 -20.75 -5.27 20.98
CA SER A 361 -21.52 -6.50 21.27
C SER A 361 -20.99 -7.66 20.43
N ASN A 362 -21.18 -8.89 20.92
CA ASN A 362 -20.85 -10.10 20.19
C ASN A 362 -22.16 -10.86 19.96
N ASP A 363 -22.58 -10.96 18.71
CA ASP A 363 -23.67 -11.86 18.33
C ASP A 363 -23.14 -13.02 17.46
N ASP A 364 -24.04 -13.88 16.98
CA ASP A 364 -23.71 -15.01 16.10
C ASP A 364 -23.07 -14.55 14.77
N SER A 365 -23.24 -13.28 14.38
CA SER A 365 -22.63 -12.64 13.19
C SER A 365 -21.23 -12.08 13.46
N GLY A 366 -20.78 -12.03 14.70
CA GLY A 366 -19.45 -11.58 15.14
C GLY A 366 -19.46 -10.31 16.00
N ASN A 367 -18.34 -9.62 16.06
CA ASN A 367 -18.22 -8.37 16.82
C ASN A 367 -18.93 -7.23 16.10
N LEU A 368 -19.94 -6.64 16.75
CA LEU A 368 -20.70 -5.50 16.26
C LEU A 368 -20.44 -4.27 17.13
N LEU A 369 -20.36 -3.11 16.49
CA LEU A 369 -20.44 -1.82 17.17
C LEU A 369 -21.90 -1.39 17.15
N THR A 370 -22.56 -1.44 18.32
CA THR A 370 -23.99 -1.21 18.49
C THR A 370 -24.23 0.17 19.12
N ALA A 371 -25.00 1.01 18.44
CA ALA A 371 -25.51 2.27 18.97
C ALA A 371 -27.00 2.11 19.28
N VAL A 372 -27.40 2.68 20.43
CA VAL A 372 -28.77 2.55 20.95
C VAL A 372 -29.33 3.93 21.26
N LYS A 373 -30.51 4.26 20.73
CA LYS A 373 -31.20 5.54 20.95
C LYS A 373 -32.62 5.33 21.45
N PRO A 374 -33.02 5.97 22.57
CA PRO A 374 -34.36 5.84 23.10
C PRO A 374 -35.42 6.50 22.20
N ILE A 375 -36.60 5.91 22.12
CA ILE A 375 -37.79 6.42 21.45
C ILE A 375 -38.84 6.66 22.55
N PHE A 376 -39.38 7.87 22.56
CA PHE A 376 -40.34 8.32 23.57
C PHE A 376 -41.74 8.41 22.98
N ASN A 377 -42.77 8.13 23.83
CA ASN A 377 -44.15 8.42 23.53
C ASN A 377 -44.51 9.91 23.77
N SER A 378 -45.77 10.28 23.51
CA SER A 378 -46.26 11.65 23.74
C SER A 378 -46.26 12.06 25.22
N GLU A 379 -46.22 11.08 26.14
CA GLU A 379 -46.14 11.30 27.59
C GLU A 379 -44.69 11.48 28.09
N GLY A 380 -43.70 11.31 27.20
CA GLY A 380 -42.26 11.43 27.52
C GLY A 380 -41.65 10.18 28.14
N GLU A 381 -42.34 9.05 28.06
CA GLU A 381 -41.83 7.76 28.52
C GLU A 381 -41.09 7.04 27.39
N CYS A 382 -39.95 6.41 27.71
CA CYS A 382 -39.20 5.60 26.75
C CYS A 382 -39.92 4.26 26.52
N VAL A 383 -40.46 4.06 25.34
CA VAL A 383 -41.24 2.87 24.97
C VAL A 383 -40.41 1.82 24.23
N CYS A 384 -39.40 2.22 23.51
CA CYS A 384 -38.48 1.33 22.77
C CYS A 384 -37.17 2.05 22.41
N TYR A 385 -36.30 1.33 21.75
CA TYR A 385 -34.99 1.82 21.31
C TYR A 385 -34.77 1.52 19.84
N ALA A 386 -34.19 2.50 19.12
CA ALA A 386 -33.59 2.25 17.82
C ALA A 386 -32.17 1.79 18.00
N VAL A 387 -31.83 0.68 17.37
CA VAL A 387 -30.52 0.01 17.45
C VAL A 387 -29.92 -0.05 16.06
N ALA A 388 -28.72 0.47 15.91
CA ALA A 388 -27.96 0.42 14.67
C ALA A 388 -26.61 -0.25 14.89
N ASP A 389 -26.30 -1.27 14.08
CA ASP A 389 -25.09 -2.07 14.18
C ASP A 389 -24.15 -1.85 13.02
N VAL A 390 -22.86 -1.74 13.30
CA VAL A 390 -21.77 -1.73 12.33
C VAL A 390 -20.88 -2.95 12.53
N ASN A 391 -20.55 -3.65 11.45
CA ASN A 391 -19.72 -4.86 11.53
C ASN A 391 -18.23 -4.51 11.64
N ILE A 392 -17.61 -4.89 12.77
CA ILE A 392 -16.18 -4.62 13.04
C ILE A 392 -15.24 -5.45 12.16
N LYS A 393 -15.68 -6.58 11.57
CA LYS A 393 -14.81 -7.37 10.68
C LYS A 393 -14.40 -6.59 9.43
N LYS A 394 -15.29 -5.76 8.90
CA LYS A 394 -14.97 -4.87 7.77
C LYS A 394 -13.91 -3.85 8.16
N LEU A 395 -14.05 -3.28 9.37
CA LEU A 395 -13.05 -2.36 9.95
C LEU A 395 -11.65 -2.97 10.03
N GLN A 396 -11.54 -4.24 10.42
CA GLN A 396 -10.24 -4.95 10.48
C GLN A 396 -9.61 -5.15 9.10
N ALA A 397 -10.39 -5.29 8.04
CA ALA A 397 -9.88 -5.36 6.68
C ALA A 397 -9.29 -4.01 6.24
N ASP A 398 -9.99 -2.91 6.53
CA ASP A 398 -9.52 -1.56 6.21
C ASP A 398 -8.24 -1.20 6.99
N GLU A 399 -8.13 -1.61 8.26
CA GLU A 399 -6.90 -1.47 9.06
C GLU A 399 -5.71 -2.24 8.47
N ARG A 400 -5.96 -3.44 7.93
CA ARG A 400 -4.91 -4.23 7.28
C ARG A 400 -4.41 -3.57 6.00
N SER A 401 -5.33 -3.05 5.17
CA SER A 401 -4.98 -2.29 3.98
C SER A 401 -4.12 -1.09 4.31
N PHE A 402 -4.54 -0.29 5.29
CA PHE A 402 -3.78 0.87 5.75
C PHE A 402 -2.38 0.48 6.26
N LEU A 403 -2.26 -0.64 7.00
CA LEU A 403 -0.96 -1.14 7.47
C LEU A 403 -0.02 -1.48 6.31
N VAL A 404 -0.53 -2.14 5.27
CA VAL A 404 0.26 -2.47 4.07
C VAL A 404 0.74 -1.21 3.36
N GLU A 405 -0.12 -0.19 3.22
CA GLU A 405 0.24 1.12 2.66
C GLU A 405 1.41 1.76 3.42
N VAL A 406 1.26 1.87 4.72
CA VAL A 406 2.28 2.48 5.59
C VAL A 406 3.60 1.74 5.50
N ILE A 407 3.58 0.40 5.57
CA ILE A 407 4.79 -0.43 5.47
C ILE A 407 5.44 -0.27 4.08
N ALA A 408 4.65 -0.28 3.00
CA ALA A 408 5.18 -0.14 1.64
C ALA A 408 5.87 1.21 1.42
N VAL A 409 5.28 2.30 1.91
CA VAL A 409 5.90 3.64 1.85
C VAL A 409 7.19 3.70 2.67
N PHE A 410 7.17 3.19 3.91
CA PHE A 410 8.38 3.13 4.74
C PHE A 410 9.47 2.29 4.09
N LEU A 411 9.14 1.14 3.51
CA LEU A 411 10.11 0.28 2.85
C LEU A 411 10.71 0.93 1.61
N GLY A 412 9.90 1.59 0.77
CA GLY A 412 10.37 2.34 -0.39
C GLY A 412 11.32 3.48 0.02
N PHE A 413 10.94 4.26 1.03
CA PHE A 413 11.77 5.33 1.57
C PHE A 413 13.06 4.79 2.21
N PHE A 414 12.99 3.67 2.92
CA PHE A 414 14.16 2.99 3.50
C PHE A 414 15.18 2.60 2.42
N LEU A 415 14.73 1.99 1.32
CA LEU A 415 15.62 1.61 0.21
C LEU A 415 16.25 2.83 -0.45
N LEU A 416 15.50 3.93 -0.61
CA LEU A 416 16.03 5.21 -1.09
C LEU A 416 17.14 5.74 -0.15
N MET A 417 16.89 5.73 1.15
CA MET A 417 17.89 6.17 2.13
C MET A 417 19.12 5.27 2.18
N CYS A 418 18.96 3.96 2.01
CA CYS A 418 20.08 3.02 1.89
C CYS A 418 20.96 3.33 0.67
N THR A 419 20.35 3.57 -0.50
CA THR A 419 21.10 3.91 -1.72
C THR A 419 21.80 5.25 -1.59
N PHE A 420 21.17 6.24 -0.97
CA PHE A 420 21.77 7.54 -0.66
C PHE A 420 22.95 7.41 0.30
N SER A 421 22.81 6.63 1.36
CA SER A 421 23.89 6.39 2.34
C SER A 421 25.09 5.69 1.72
N VAL A 422 24.85 4.67 0.87
CA VAL A 422 25.91 3.99 0.13
C VAL A 422 26.65 4.96 -0.79
N TRP A 423 25.90 5.76 -1.56
CA TRP A 423 26.46 6.77 -2.43
C TRP A 423 27.30 7.81 -1.64
N LEU A 424 26.78 8.33 -0.54
CA LEU A 424 27.45 9.31 0.30
C LEU A 424 28.75 8.76 0.90
N SER A 425 28.72 7.51 1.38
CA SER A 425 29.91 6.83 1.92
C SER A 425 30.97 6.59 0.85
N ASP A 426 30.55 6.14 -0.33
CA ASP A 426 31.48 5.90 -1.43
C ASP A 426 32.13 7.22 -1.89
N TYR A 427 31.34 8.28 -2.06
CA TYR A 427 31.82 9.58 -2.54
C TYR A 427 32.74 10.29 -1.56
N ASN A 428 32.33 10.38 -0.28
CA ASN A 428 33.05 11.21 0.71
C ASN A 428 34.17 10.48 1.45
N LEU A 429 34.13 9.14 1.56
CA LEU A 429 35.08 8.37 2.36
C LEU A 429 35.89 7.37 1.54
N VAL A 430 35.21 6.52 0.76
CA VAL A 430 35.89 5.38 0.14
C VAL A 430 36.81 5.83 -1.00
N TYR A 431 36.33 6.69 -1.90
CA TYR A 431 37.12 7.15 -3.04
C TYR A 431 38.31 8.04 -2.67
N PRO A 432 38.18 9.06 -1.78
CA PRO A 432 39.33 9.83 -1.34
C PRO A 432 40.40 9.00 -0.66
N ILE A 433 40.01 8.09 0.23
CA ILE A 433 40.96 7.20 0.94
C ILE A 433 41.69 6.28 -0.05
N LYS A 434 40.96 5.65 -0.99
CA LYS A 434 41.58 4.83 -2.04
C LYS A 434 42.55 5.63 -2.91
N ALA A 435 42.17 6.85 -3.30
CA ALA A 435 43.04 7.71 -4.09
C ALA A 435 44.36 8.02 -3.36
N ILE A 436 44.28 8.34 -2.06
CA ILE A 436 45.48 8.59 -1.23
C ILE A 436 46.33 7.33 -1.13
N THR A 437 45.74 6.18 -0.80
CA THR A 437 46.45 4.91 -0.65
C THR A 437 47.14 4.50 -1.94
N THR A 438 46.52 4.65 -3.11
CA THR A 438 47.09 4.30 -4.39
C THR A 438 48.29 5.23 -4.75
N HIS A 439 48.20 6.50 -4.36
CA HIS A 439 49.33 7.45 -4.59
C HIS A 439 50.49 7.14 -3.67
N VAL A 440 50.24 6.80 -2.39
CA VAL A 440 51.27 6.41 -1.43
C VAL A 440 51.98 5.13 -1.89
N ASP A 441 51.22 4.11 -2.34
CA ASP A 441 51.79 2.87 -2.87
C ASP A 441 52.67 3.10 -4.11
N LYS A 442 52.25 3.99 -5.02
CA LYS A 442 53.07 4.36 -6.19
C LYS A 442 54.41 5.03 -5.80
N ILE A 443 54.39 5.92 -4.79
CA ILE A 443 55.61 6.59 -4.29
C ILE A 443 56.52 5.57 -3.60
N LEU A 444 55.97 4.68 -2.77
CA LEU A 444 56.73 3.62 -2.10
C LEU A 444 57.40 2.65 -3.08
N THR A 445 56.66 2.24 -4.13
CA THR A 445 57.17 1.34 -5.18
C THR A 445 58.27 2.00 -5.99
N ALA A 446 58.10 3.30 -6.36
CA ALA A 446 59.11 4.05 -7.06
C ALA A 446 60.40 4.25 -6.22
N HIS A 447 60.26 4.44 -4.91
CA HIS A 447 61.41 4.59 -3.99
C HIS A 447 62.15 3.27 -3.78
N LEU A 448 61.43 2.12 -3.82
CA LEU A 448 62.04 0.78 -3.73
C LEU A 448 62.74 0.35 -5.02
N LEU A 449 62.35 0.90 -6.18
CA LEU A 449 63.02 0.64 -7.47
C LEU A 449 64.24 1.55 -7.73
N LEU A 450 64.46 2.56 -6.90
CA LEU A 450 65.60 3.47 -6.94
C LEU A 450 66.74 3.11 -5.96
N LYS A 451 66.51 2.10 -5.13
CA LYS A 451 67.50 1.45 -4.28
C LYS A 451 67.96 0.11 -4.89
#